data_5ca3642fe75d88eca5215575537b0a55
#
_entry.id   5ca3642fe75d88eca5215575537b0a55
#
_cell.length_a   1.000
_cell.length_b   1.000
_cell.length_c   1.000
_cell.angle_alpha   90.00
_cell.angle_beta   90.00
_cell.angle_gamma   90.00
#
_symmetry.space_group_name_H-M   'P 1'
#
loop_
_entity.id
_entity.type
_entity.pdbx_description
1 polymer ?
#
loop_
_entity_poly.entity_id
_entity_poly.type
_entity_poly.pdbx_seq_one_letter_code
_entity_poly.pdbx_strand_id
1 'polypeptide(L)'
;MIQNLFVMTDAMELLPIKETIEENKDFVNNPACQETIYMTIDFYKKVGYAPPWICYYVKQNNDLVGSAGIKGKPVNGTIEIAYGTIEKHRNRGVGTAICKLLVDLATKTDPLVRITARTLPKENFSTRILQKNNFILMGTVNDPEDGEVWEWLFKPNE
;
A
#
# COMPACT_ATOMS: atom_id res chain seq x y z
N MET A 1 -10.63 27.65 12.09
CA MET A 1 -11.28 27.36 10.79
C MET A 1 -10.29 27.29 9.65
N ILE A 2 -9.45 28.31 9.47
CA ILE A 2 -8.39 28.28 8.44
C ILE A 2 -7.42 27.12 8.67
N GLN A 3 -7.07 26.85 9.90
CA GLN A 3 -6.19 25.74 10.25
C GLN A 3 -6.77 24.38 9.88
N ASN A 4 -8.09 24.21 10.03
CA ASN A 4 -8.75 22.97 9.65
C ASN A 4 -8.73 22.72 8.14
N LEU A 5 -8.83 23.80 7.36
CA LEU A 5 -8.73 23.71 5.91
C LEU A 5 -7.34 23.24 5.47
N PHE A 6 -6.28 23.78 6.09
CA PHE A 6 -4.92 23.34 5.78
C PHE A 6 -4.69 21.86 6.10
N VAL A 7 -5.14 21.41 7.28
CA VAL A 7 -5.02 20.02 7.68
C VAL A 7 -5.77 19.11 6.70
N MET A 8 -6.97 19.51 6.27
CA MET A 8 -7.76 18.71 5.32
C MET A 8 -7.14 18.65 3.93
N THR A 9 -6.51 19.74 3.46
CA THR A 9 -5.90 19.75 2.11
C THR A 9 -4.63 18.89 2.03
N ASP A 10 -3.91 18.70 3.16
CA ASP A 10 -2.69 17.90 3.18
C ASP A 10 -2.93 16.44 3.52
N ALA A 11 -4.13 16.10 3.99
CA ALA A 11 -4.43 14.73 4.40
C ALA A 11 -4.49 13.79 3.20
N MET A 12 -3.87 12.63 3.36
CA MET A 12 -4.00 11.53 2.41
C MET A 12 -5.23 10.71 2.73
N GLU A 13 -5.90 10.24 1.69
CA GLU A 13 -7.10 9.43 1.80
C GLU A 13 -6.91 8.13 1.02
N LEU A 14 -7.23 7.01 1.66
CA LEU A 14 -7.24 5.70 1.01
C LEU A 14 -8.60 5.50 0.35
N LEU A 15 -8.59 5.33 -0.97
CA LEU A 15 -9.81 5.10 -1.76
C LEU A 15 -9.89 3.61 -2.10
N PRO A 16 -10.85 2.87 -1.52
CA PRO A 16 -10.91 1.43 -1.75
C PRO A 16 -11.12 1.08 -3.22
N ILE A 17 -10.34 0.12 -3.71
CA ILE A 17 -10.59 -0.48 -5.02
C ILE A 17 -11.56 -1.62 -4.77
N LYS A 18 -12.73 -1.52 -5.41
CA LYS A 18 -13.82 -2.48 -5.22
C LYS A 18 -13.59 -3.74 -6.03
N GLU A 19 -14.49 -4.69 -5.90
CA GLU A 19 -14.35 -6.02 -6.45
C GLU A 19 -14.69 -6.11 -7.94
N THR A 20 -15.62 -5.27 -8.43
CA THR A 20 -16.10 -5.33 -9.81
C THR A 20 -15.77 -4.07 -10.60
N ILE A 21 -15.77 -4.22 -11.92
CA ILE A 21 -15.53 -3.08 -12.83
C ILE A 21 -16.61 -2.01 -12.64
N GLU A 22 -17.86 -2.41 -12.50
CA GLU A 22 -18.98 -1.48 -12.34
C GLU A 22 -18.86 -0.63 -11.09
N GLU A 23 -18.38 -1.21 -10.01
CA GLU A 23 -18.17 -0.48 -8.75
C GLU A 23 -16.99 0.48 -8.81
N ASN A 24 -16.10 0.30 -9.79
CA ASN A 24 -14.88 1.09 -9.94
C ASN A 24 -14.95 2.06 -11.13
N LYS A 25 -16.11 2.50 -11.53
CA LYS A 25 -16.30 3.34 -12.72
C LYS A 25 -15.38 4.56 -12.76
N ASP A 26 -15.23 5.24 -11.62
CA ASP A 26 -14.39 6.44 -11.54
C ASP A 26 -12.93 6.13 -11.82
N PHE A 27 -12.46 4.97 -11.38
CA PHE A 27 -11.09 4.54 -11.63
C PHE A 27 -10.91 4.03 -13.06
N VAL A 28 -11.87 3.28 -13.56
CA VAL A 28 -11.82 2.75 -14.93
C VAL A 28 -11.70 3.89 -15.94
N ASN A 29 -12.36 5.01 -15.68
CA ASN A 29 -12.34 6.18 -16.55
C ASN A 29 -11.15 7.11 -16.30
N ASN A 30 -10.31 6.81 -15.33
CA ASN A 30 -9.13 7.61 -15.02
C ASN A 30 -7.89 7.03 -15.69
N PRO A 31 -7.23 7.78 -16.60
CA PRO A 31 -6.03 7.26 -17.28
C PRO A 31 -4.93 6.77 -16.36
N ALA A 32 -4.80 7.36 -15.18
CA ALA A 32 -3.77 6.97 -14.21
C ALA A 32 -4.03 5.59 -13.61
N CYS A 33 -5.25 5.06 -13.72
CA CYS A 33 -5.67 3.79 -13.11
C CYS A 33 -5.86 2.67 -14.13
N GLN A 34 -5.81 2.95 -15.44
CA GLN A 34 -6.25 2.00 -16.46
C GLN A 34 -5.52 0.67 -16.44
N GLU A 35 -4.21 0.67 -16.21
CA GLU A 35 -3.45 -0.59 -16.16
C GLU A 35 -3.68 -1.32 -14.85
N THR A 36 -3.63 -0.60 -13.75
CA THR A 36 -3.61 -1.19 -12.42
C THR A 36 -4.98 -1.64 -11.93
N ILE A 37 -6.06 -1.01 -12.41
CA ILE A 37 -7.41 -1.37 -11.95
C ILE A 37 -7.79 -2.81 -12.32
N TYR A 38 -7.50 -3.22 -13.56
CA TYR A 38 -7.81 -4.57 -14.01
C TYR A 38 -6.92 -5.61 -13.33
N MET A 39 -5.64 -5.27 -13.15
CA MET A 39 -4.70 -6.14 -12.42
C MET A 39 -5.15 -6.37 -10.98
N THR A 40 -5.65 -5.33 -10.33
CA THR A 40 -6.12 -5.41 -8.95
C THR A 40 -7.38 -6.27 -8.84
N ILE A 41 -8.34 -6.07 -9.75
CA ILE A 41 -9.57 -6.89 -9.77
C ILE A 41 -9.21 -8.37 -9.99
N ASP A 42 -8.29 -8.65 -10.91
CA ASP A 42 -7.82 -10.01 -11.15
C ASP A 42 -7.10 -10.59 -9.92
N PHE A 43 -6.32 -9.76 -9.23
CA PHE A 43 -5.64 -10.18 -8.01
C PHE A 43 -6.63 -10.60 -6.93
N TYR A 44 -7.75 -9.88 -6.78
CA TYR A 44 -8.80 -10.24 -5.82
C TYR A 44 -9.39 -11.62 -6.10
N LYS A 45 -9.41 -12.06 -7.36
CA LYS A 45 -9.89 -13.41 -7.69
C LYS A 45 -8.99 -14.49 -7.11
N LYS A 46 -7.71 -14.17 -6.91
CA LYS A 46 -6.73 -15.11 -6.34
C LYS A 46 -6.71 -15.10 -4.83
N VAL A 47 -6.75 -13.91 -4.22
CA VAL A 47 -6.55 -13.77 -2.77
C VAL A 47 -7.83 -13.50 -2.00
N GLY A 48 -8.93 -13.22 -2.70
CA GLY A 48 -10.20 -12.87 -2.08
C GLY A 48 -10.38 -11.38 -1.88
N TYR A 49 -11.56 -11.00 -1.44
CA TYR A 49 -11.93 -9.61 -1.17
C TYR A 49 -12.50 -9.50 0.24
N ALA A 50 -11.67 -9.06 1.15
CA ALA A 50 -12.01 -9.00 2.58
C ALA A 50 -11.57 -7.64 3.18
N PRO A 51 -12.35 -6.58 2.94
CA PRO A 51 -11.99 -5.26 3.50
C PRO A 51 -11.81 -5.33 5.02
N PRO A 52 -10.81 -4.61 5.58
CA PRO A 52 -9.94 -3.64 4.93
C PRO A 52 -8.68 -4.24 4.28
N TRP A 53 -8.55 -5.56 4.22
CA TRP A 53 -7.38 -6.28 3.68
C TRP A 53 -7.43 -6.32 2.16
N ILE A 54 -7.45 -5.13 1.54
CA ILE A 54 -7.62 -4.93 0.10
C ILE A 54 -6.63 -3.89 -0.42
N CYS A 55 -6.80 -3.51 -1.68
CA CYS A 55 -5.99 -2.49 -2.33
C CYS A 55 -6.74 -1.16 -2.42
N TYR A 56 -5.97 -0.09 -2.49
CA TYR A 56 -6.47 1.29 -2.48
C TYR A 56 -5.70 2.13 -3.48
N TYR A 57 -6.35 3.13 -4.06
CA TYR A 57 -5.64 4.29 -4.58
C TYR A 57 -5.50 5.31 -3.46
N VAL A 58 -4.49 6.16 -3.56
CA VAL A 58 -4.21 7.18 -2.55
C VAL A 58 -4.40 8.55 -3.16
N LYS A 59 -5.23 9.34 -2.51
CA LYS A 59 -5.57 10.70 -2.95
C LYS A 59 -5.02 11.72 -1.97
N GLN A 60 -4.48 12.80 -2.50
CA GLN A 60 -4.03 13.95 -1.72
C GLN A 60 -4.24 15.20 -2.56
N ASN A 61 -4.86 16.24 -1.99
CA ASN A 61 -5.14 17.51 -2.68
C ASN A 61 -5.90 17.32 -4.01
N ASN A 62 -6.93 16.46 -3.99
CA ASN A 62 -7.76 16.13 -5.14
C ASN A 62 -7.04 15.45 -6.30
N ASP A 63 -5.84 14.91 -6.05
CA ASP A 63 -5.06 14.21 -7.06
C ASP A 63 -4.70 12.82 -6.56
N LEU A 64 -4.66 11.85 -7.45
CA LEU A 64 -4.14 10.53 -7.12
C LEU A 64 -2.62 10.62 -7.06
N VAL A 65 -2.05 10.22 -5.93
CA VAL A 65 -0.61 10.30 -5.71
C VAL A 65 0.06 8.93 -5.69
N GLY A 66 -0.71 7.87 -5.54
CA GLY A 66 -0.14 6.53 -5.50
C GLY A 66 -1.17 5.44 -5.28
N SER A 67 -0.66 4.27 -4.95
CA SER A 67 -1.45 3.10 -4.61
C SER A 67 -0.92 2.46 -3.33
N ALA A 68 -1.81 1.76 -2.64
CA ALA A 68 -1.50 1.10 -1.37
C ALA A 68 -2.25 -0.23 -1.36
N GLY A 69 -1.55 -1.32 -1.10
CA GLY A 69 -2.19 -2.63 -1.15
C GLY A 69 -1.85 -3.51 0.03
N ILE A 70 -2.83 -4.28 0.45
CA ILE A 70 -2.65 -5.41 1.35
C ILE A 70 -2.99 -6.65 0.54
N LYS A 71 -2.08 -7.61 0.51
CA LYS A 71 -2.21 -8.80 -0.36
C LYS A 71 -3.09 -9.86 0.29
N GLY A 72 -4.37 -9.52 0.47
CA GLY A 72 -5.36 -10.41 1.05
C GLY A 72 -5.43 -10.36 2.57
N LYS A 73 -6.40 -11.10 3.12
CA LYS A 73 -6.59 -11.22 4.57
C LYS A 73 -5.41 -11.93 5.23
N PRO A 74 -5.21 -11.75 6.54
CA PRO A 74 -4.11 -12.41 7.23
C PRO A 74 -4.12 -13.94 7.04
N VAL A 75 -2.94 -14.48 6.77
CA VAL A 75 -2.70 -15.92 6.72
C VAL A 75 -1.67 -16.22 7.81
N ASN A 76 -2.04 -17.08 8.75
CA ASN A 76 -1.22 -17.35 9.93
C ASN A 76 -0.83 -16.07 10.67
N GLY A 77 -1.77 -15.13 10.76
CA GLY A 77 -1.56 -13.86 11.45
C GLY A 77 -0.66 -12.86 10.74
N THR A 78 -0.36 -13.10 9.46
CA THR A 78 0.62 -12.29 8.70
C THR A 78 -0.01 -11.74 7.42
N ILE A 79 0.30 -10.48 7.13
CA ILE A 79 -0.05 -9.84 5.84
C ILE A 79 1.21 -9.36 5.15
N GLU A 80 1.09 -9.16 3.84
CA GLU A 80 2.13 -8.50 3.05
C GLU A 80 1.54 -7.23 2.45
N ILE A 81 2.27 -6.11 2.59
CA ILE A 81 1.87 -4.84 1.98
C ILE A 81 2.70 -4.54 0.74
N ALA A 82 2.12 -3.75 -0.14
CA ALA A 82 2.80 -3.19 -1.31
C ALA A 82 2.29 -1.78 -1.53
N TYR A 83 3.11 -0.92 -2.11
CA TYR A 83 2.75 0.47 -2.35
C TYR A 83 3.51 1.00 -3.55
N GLY A 84 2.99 2.07 -4.13
CA GLY A 84 3.63 2.75 -5.26
C GLY A 84 3.28 4.22 -5.26
N THR A 85 4.19 5.05 -5.74
CA THR A 85 3.98 6.48 -5.89
C THR A 85 3.93 6.81 -7.37
N ILE A 86 2.94 7.60 -7.79
CA ILE A 86 2.85 8.09 -9.16
C ILE A 86 4.06 8.98 -9.44
N GLU A 87 4.68 8.81 -10.59
CA GLU A 87 5.99 9.37 -10.92
C GLU A 87 6.11 10.87 -10.61
N LYS A 88 5.14 11.67 -11.00
CA LYS A 88 5.17 13.12 -10.76
C LYS A 88 5.12 13.51 -9.28
N HIS A 89 4.78 12.58 -8.41
CA HIS A 89 4.69 12.81 -6.95
C HIS A 89 5.85 12.20 -6.18
N ARG A 90 6.85 11.67 -6.87
CA ARG A 90 8.02 11.07 -6.23
C ARG A 90 8.94 12.13 -5.61
N ASN A 91 9.77 11.70 -4.66
CA ASN A 91 10.77 12.53 -3.96
C ASN A 91 10.16 13.63 -3.07
N ARG A 92 8.95 13.40 -2.56
CA ARG A 92 8.26 14.33 -1.65
C ARG A 92 7.79 13.65 -0.37
N GLY A 93 8.27 12.45 -0.07
CA GLY A 93 7.85 11.72 1.11
C GLY A 93 6.47 11.03 0.96
N VAL A 94 5.89 11.01 -0.23
CA VAL A 94 4.57 10.40 -0.47
C VAL A 94 4.61 8.90 -0.18
N GLY A 95 5.61 8.18 -0.69
CA GLY A 95 5.74 6.75 -0.46
C GLY A 95 5.88 6.40 1.02
N THR A 96 6.65 7.18 1.75
CA THR A 96 6.81 7.01 3.21
C THR A 96 5.47 7.19 3.92
N ALA A 97 4.70 8.19 3.54
CA ALA A 97 3.38 8.46 4.13
C ALA A 97 2.37 7.37 3.76
N ILE A 98 2.40 6.86 2.53
CA ILE A 98 1.52 5.76 2.11
C ILE A 98 1.80 4.50 2.92
N CYS A 99 3.06 4.15 3.08
CA CYS A 99 3.46 2.99 3.88
C CYS A 99 2.95 3.13 5.32
N LYS A 100 3.09 4.32 5.91
CA LYS A 100 2.58 4.59 7.26
C LYS A 100 1.07 4.40 7.34
N LEU A 101 0.32 4.87 6.35
CA LEU A 101 -1.14 4.68 6.30
C LEU A 101 -1.51 3.20 6.30
N LEU A 102 -0.80 2.37 5.52
CA LEU A 102 -1.04 0.93 5.48
C LEU A 102 -0.76 0.27 6.84
N VAL A 103 0.35 0.63 7.46
CA VAL A 103 0.71 0.11 8.78
C VAL A 103 -0.35 0.51 9.81
N ASP A 104 -0.75 1.76 9.83
CA ASP A 104 -1.76 2.26 10.76
C ASP A 104 -3.11 1.56 10.55
N LEU A 105 -3.53 1.38 9.32
CA LEU A 105 -4.76 0.67 9.00
C LEU A 105 -4.72 -0.78 9.49
N ALA A 106 -3.63 -1.48 9.22
CA ALA A 106 -3.47 -2.88 9.60
C ALA A 106 -3.44 -3.04 11.12
N THR A 107 -2.67 -2.23 11.83
CA THR A 107 -2.54 -2.32 13.29
C THR A 107 -3.81 -1.90 14.01
N LYS A 108 -4.56 -0.96 13.44
CA LYS A 108 -5.85 -0.55 13.99
C LYS A 108 -6.91 -1.64 13.81
N THR A 109 -6.86 -2.36 12.69
CA THR A 109 -7.80 -3.44 12.39
C THR A 109 -7.50 -4.68 13.23
N ASP A 110 -6.23 -5.04 13.33
CA ASP A 110 -5.77 -6.20 14.14
C ASP A 110 -4.41 -5.84 14.77
N PRO A 111 -4.41 -5.47 16.05
CA PRO A 111 -3.18 -5.08 16.74
C PRO A 111 -2.11 -6.16 16.81
N LEU A 112 -2.47 -7.41 16.59
CA LEU A 112 -1.54 -8.54 16.67
C LEU A 112 -1.03 -8.98 15.29
N VAL A 113 -1.49 -8.36 14.21
CA VAL A 113 -1.10 -8.77 12.86
C VAL A 113 0.39 -8.50 12.62
N ARG A 114 1.05 -9.44 11.97
CA ARG A 114 2.42 -9.27 11.51
C ARG A 114 2.39 -8.67 10.12
N ILE A 115 3.13 -7.59 9.92
CA ILE A 115 3.13 -6.84 8.67
C ILE A 115 4.47 -7.05 7.99
N THR A 116 4.45 -7.62 6.78
CA THR A 116 5.65 -7.86 5.97
C THR A 116 5.58 -7.07 4.68
N ALA A 117 6.72 -6.92 4.04
CA ALA A 117 6.85 -6.35 2.70
C ALA A 117 8.03 -6.99 1.99
N ARG A 118 8.00 -7.00 0.66
CA ARG A 118 9.09 -7.54 -0.15
C ARG A 118 9.62 -6.48 -1.10
N THR A 119 10.92 -6.48 -1.31
CA THR A 119 11.61 -5.55 -2.22
C THR A 119 12.60 -6.31 -3.07
N LEU A 120 13.07 -5.69 -4.15
CA LEU A 120 14.24 -6.19 -4.86
C LEU A 120 15.42 -6.30 -3.88
N PRO A 121 16.35 -7.27 -4.09
CA PRO A 121 17.44 -7.52 -3.14
C PRO A 121 18.57 -6.51 -3.29
N LYS A 122 18.26 -5.24 -3.15
CA LYS A 122 19.21 -4.13 -3.22
C LYS A 122 18.61 -2.90 -2.55
N GLU A 123 19.45 -2.01 -2.09
CA GLU A 123 18.98 -0.74 -1.53
C GLU A 123 18.42 0.16 -2.63
N ASN A 124 17.23 0.71 -2.39
CA ASN A 124 16.54 1.60 -3.32
C ASN A 124 15.51 2.44 -2.56
N PHE A 125 14.62 3.12 -3.29
CA PHE A 125 13.57 3.93 -2.68
C PHE A 125 12.68 3.11 -1.75
N SER A 126 12.29 1.91 -2.18
CA SER A 126 11.40 1.06 -1.39
C SER A 126 12.04 0.63 -0.08
N THR A 127 13.32 0.28 -0.08
CA THR A 127 14.01 -0.12 1.16
C THR A 127 14.12 1.06 2.12
N ARG A 128 14.38 2.27 1.63
CA ARG A 128 14.44 3.46 2.47
C ARG A 128 13.09 3.80 3.09
N ILE A 129 12.01 3.66 2.32
CA ILE A 129 10.64 3.87 2.81
C ILE A 129 10.33 2.91 3.97
N LEU A 130 10.68 1.64 3.79
CA LEU A 130 10.46 0.63 4.82
C LEU A 130 11.26 0.92 6.08
N GLN A 131 12.54 1.28 5.93
CA GLN A 131 13.38 1.63 7.07
C GLN A 131 12.82 2.82 7.85
N LYS A 132 12.33 3.83 7.17
CA LYS A 132 11.72 5.00 7.80
C LYS A 132 10.43 4.66 8.55
N ASN A 133 9.79 3.56 8.18
CA ASN A 133 8.55 3.10 8.82
C ASN A 133 8.79 1.96 9.80
N ASN A 134 10.01 1.80 10.29
CA ASN A 134 10.37 0.83 11.31
C ASN A 134 10.26 -0.62 10.85
N PHE A 135 10.45 -0.87 9.57
CA PHE A 135 10.64 -2.22 9.07
C PHE A 135 12.12 -2.61 9.18
N ILE A 136 12.36 -3.85 9.50
CA ILE A 136 13.72 -4.42 9.55
C ILE A 136 13.85 -5.50 8.48
N LEU A 137 15.04 -5.59 7.90
CA LEU A 137 15.35 -6.61 6.91
C LEU A 137 15.50 -7.97 7.59
N MET A 138 14.70 -8.94 7.15
CA MET A 138 14.71 -10.29 7.70
C MET A 138 15.62 -11.24 6.92
N GLY A 139 15.85 -10.96 5.66
CA GLY A 139 16.72 -11.79 4.82
C GLY A 139 16.18 -11.93 3.41
N THR A 140 16.80 -12.84 2.66
CA THR A 140 16.44 -13.13 1.28
C THR A 140 15.47 -14.32 1.25
N VAL A 141 14.40 -14.18 0.46
CA VAL A 141 13.44 -15.26 0.23
C VAL A 141 13.20 -15.40 -1.26
N ASN A 142 12.65 -16.55 -1.67
CA ASN A 142 12.26 -16.79 -3.06
C ASN A 142 10.79 -16.48 -3.24
N ASP A 143 10.51 -15.48 -4.07
CA ASP A 143 9.14 -15.11 -4.44
C ASP A 143 8.75 -15.86 -5.70
N PRO A 144 7.54 -16.46 -5.75
CA PRO A 144 7.12 -17.22 -6.95
C PRO A 144 7.10 -16.42 -8.24
N GLU A 145 6.87 -15.11 -8.17
CA GLU A 145 6.79 -14.24 -9.34
C GLU A 145 8.09 -13.50 -9.62
N ASP A 146 8.74 -12.98 -8.58
CA ASP A 146 9.86 -12.05 -8.71
C ASP A 146 11.22 -12.69 -8.46
N GLY A 147 11.25 -13.98 -8.11
CA GLY A 147 12.48 -14.69 -7.80
C GLY A 147 13.05 -14.27 -6.43
N GLU A 148 14.34 -14.04 -6.37
CA GLU A 148 15.01 -13.67 -5.13
C GLU A 148 14.65 -12.23 -4.74
N VAL A 149 14.13 -12.06 -3.51
CA VAL A 149 13.70 -10.76 -2.97
C VAL A 149 14.15 -10.64 -1.51
N TRP A 150 14.18 -9.42 -1.02
CA TRP A 150 14.35 -9.16 0.41
C TRP A 150 13.00 -9.11 1.09
N GLU A 151 12.88 -9.76 2.25
CA GLU A 151 11.68 -9.71 3.08
C GLU A 151 11.92 -8.83 4.29
N TRP A 152 10.94 -7.97 4.59
CA TRP A 152 10.97 -6.98 5.66
C TRP A 152 9.83 -7.25 6.64
N LEU A 153 10.06 -6.95 7.91
CA LEU A 153 9.06 -7.10 8.97
C LEU A 153 8.94 -5.79 9.74
N PHE A 154 7.71 -5.33 9.91
CA PHE A 154 7.43 -4.15 10.73
C PHE A 154 7.73 -4.45 12.20
N LYS A 155 8.52 -3.59 12.82
CA LYS A 155 8.84 -3.63 14.26
C LYS A 155 8.46 -2.30 14.87
N PRO A 156 7.31 -2.21 15.55
CA PRO A 156 6.93 -0.94 16.18
C PRO A 156 7.94 -0.52 17.22
N ASN A 157 8.14 0.78 17.35
CA ASN A 157 8.94 1.33 18.44
C ASN A 157 8.20 1.11 19.75
N GLU A 158 8.94 0.67 20.77
CA GLU A 158 8.38 0.50 22.11
C GLU A 158 8.29 1.80 22.87
#